data_669cc94147be711b62b4cbc77d991041
#
_entry.id   669cc94147be711b62b4cbc77d991041
#
_cell.length_a   1.000
_cell.length_b   1.000
_cell.length_c   1.000
_cell.angle_alpha   90.00
_cell.angle_beta   90.00
_cell.angle_gamma   90.00
#
_symmetry.space_group_name_H-M   'P 1'
#
loop_
_entity.id
_entity.type
_entity.pdbx_description
1 polymer ?
#
loop_
_entity_poly.entity_id
_entity_poly.type
_entity_poly.pdbx_seq_one_letter_code
_entity_poly.pdbx_strand_id
1 'polypeptide(L)'
;MKEIIVKNSKIRLVQGDITELSLDAIVNAANSQLILGGGVAGAIRRKGGPIIQEECIKIGGTFVGGAVITTGGDLKAKHVIHAVGPRMGEGNEDQKLRNATLNSLKLLDEHKLKSIAFPAISTGIFGYPIDRCSKVMIKAVKDYLSGDTQIGEVIFCLYTTSDYEVFDKELK
;
A
#
# COMPACT_ATOMS: atom_id res chain seq x y z
N MET A 1 6.18 11.42 -14.60
CA MET A 1 6.36 11.08 -13.18
C MET A 1 6.33 12.36 -12.36
N LYS A 2 5.64 12.34 -11.24
CA LYS A 2 5.53 13.50 -10.35
C LYS A 2 6.11 13.16 -8.99
N GLU A 3 6.78 14.12 -8.36
CA GLU A 3 7.29 13.93 -7.00
C GLU A 3 7.19 15.21 -6.20
N ILE A 4 7.04 15.08 -4.89
CA ILE A 4 7.14 16.16 -3.93
C ILE A 4 8.05 15.73 -2.78
N ILE A 5 8.60 16.73 -2.09
CA ILE A 5 9.46 16.50 -0.93
C ILE A 5 8.71 16.87 0.33
N VAL A 6 8.74 15.98 1.33
CA VAL A 6 8.23 16.24 2.67
C VAL A 6 9.38 15.98 3.64
N LYS A 7 9.95 17.04 4.20
CA LYS A 7 11.18 16.98 5.02
C LYS A 7 12.33 16.29 4.25
N ASN A 8 12.77 15.13 4.73
CA ASN A 8 13.84 14.36 4.11
C ASN A 8 13.34 13.21 3.24
N SER A 9 12.04 13.16 2.98
CA SER A 9 11.41 12.06 2.27
C SER A 9 10.78 12.53 0.96
N LYS A 10 10.62 11.61 0.02
CA LYS A 10 9.95 11.87 -1.26
C LYS A 10 8.63 11.11 -1.32
N ILE A 11 7.62 11.75 -1.90
CA ILE A 11 6.41 11.08 -2.36
C ILE A 11 6.42 11.15 -3.88
N ARG A 12 6.29 10.00 -4.54
CA ARG A 12 6.31 9.91 -6.00
C ARG A 12 5.07 9.23 -6.52
N LEU A 13 4.63 9.64 -7.71
CA LEU A 13 3.57 8.95 -8.45
C LEU A 13 4.17 8.23 -9.64
N VAL A 14 3.78 6.98 -9.80
CA VAL A 14 4.22 6.12 -10.91
C VAL A 14 2.98 5.42 -11.47
N GLN A 15 2.89 5.31 -12.78
CA GLN A 15 1.87 4.48 -13.40
C GLN A 15 2.53 3.17 -13.85
N GLY A 16 1.93 2.04 -13.47
CA GLY A 16 2.45 0.73 -13.87
C GLY A 16 2.03 -0.39 -12.95
N ASP A 17 2.74 -1.49 -13.08
CA ASP A 17 2.52 -2.70 -12.28
C ASP A 17 3.41 -2.63 -11.03
N ILE A 18 2.79 -2.57 -9.87
CA ILE A 18 3.50 -2.46 -8.58
C ILE A 18 4.44 -3.64 -8.34
N THR A 19 4.14 -4.82 -8.90
CA THR A 19 5.00 -6.01 -8.73
C THR A 19 6.32 -5.92 -9.48
N GLU A 20 6.48 -4.94 -10.35
CA GLU A 20 7.73 -4.73 -11.10
C GLU A 20 8.70 -3.78 -10.39
N LEU A 21 8.31 -3.20 -9.26
CA LEU A 21 9.13 -2.23 -8.55
C LEU A 21 10.16 -2.90 -7.65
N SER A 22 11.43 -2.45 -7.74
CA SER A 22 12.53 -2.92 -6.92
C SER A 22 12.69 -2.01 -5.71
N LEU A 23 11.94 -2.30 -4.65
CA LEU A 23 11.89 -1.48 -3.43
C LEU A 23 12.05 -2.38 -2.22
N ASP A 24 12.19 -1.77 -1.03
CA ASP A 24 12.19 -2.54 0.21
C ASP A 24 10.84 -3.22 0.45
N ALA A 25 9.74 -2.57 0.14
CA ALA A 25 8.41 -3.17 0.28
C ALA A 25 7.43 -2.65 -0.77
N ILE A 26 6.51 -3.52 -1.17
CA ILE A 26 5.29 -3.12 -1.87
C ILE A 26 4.09 -3.50 -1.01
N VAL A 27 3.01 -2.75 -1.15
CA VAL A 27 1.79 -2.97 -0.37
C VAL A 27 0.80 -3.78 -1.21
N ASN A 28 0.24 -4.81 -0.58
CA ASN A 28 -0.88 -5.58 -1.10
C ASN A 28 -2.17 -5.04 -0.49
N ALA A 29 -3.17 -4.78 -1.32
CA ALA A 29 -4.53 -4.47 -0.85
C ALA A 29 -5.18 -5.79 -0.43
N ALA A 30 -5.06 -6.12 0.84
CA ALA A 30 -5.41 -7.42 1.39
C ALA A 30 -6.83 -7.46 1.96
N ASN A 31 -7.31 -8.67 2.21
CA ASN A 31 -8.48 -8.90 3.06
C ASN A 31 -8.03 -9.33 4.45
N SER A 32 -8.96 -9.33 5.41
CA SER A 32 -8.62 -9.60 6.82
C SER A 32 -8.15 -11.03 7.07
N GLN A 33 -8.49 -11.97 6.18
CA GLN A 33 -8.05 -13.36 6.27
C GLN A 33 -6.67 -13.58 5.65
N LEU A 34 -6.12 -12.58 4.97
CA LEU A 34 -4.83 -12.64 4.27
C LEU A 34 -4.78 -13.74 3.21
N ILE A 35 -5.91 -13.95 2.51
CA ILE A 35 -5.99 -14.89 1.39
C ILE A 35 -5.78 -14.10 0.10
N LEU A 36 -4.74 -14.45 -0.65
CA LEU A 36 -4.43 -13.78 -1.91
C LEU A 36 -5.45 -14.17 -2.97
N GLY A 37 -6.25 -13.19 -3.40
CA GLY A 37 -7.29 -13.38 -4.40
C GLY A 37 -6.89 -12.86 -5.77
N GLY A 38 -7.73 -11.99 -6.36
CA GLY A 38 -7.50 -11.35 -7.64
C GLY A 38 -6.80 -10.01 -7.54
N GLY A 39 -6.79 -9.24 -8.61
CA GLY A 39 -6.19 -7.91 -8.66
C GLY A 39 -4.71 -7.90 -8.28
N VAL A 40 -4.30 -6.93 -7.48
CA VAL A 40 -2.92 -6.81 -6.99
C VAL A 40 -2.49 -8.07 -6.24
N ALA A 41 -3.35 -8.61 -5.38
CA ALA A 41 -3.05 -9.83 -4.63
C ALA A 41 -2.78 -11.02 -5.56
N GLY A 42 -3.56 -11.15 -6.63
CA GLY A 42 -3.35 -12.21 -7.62
C GLY A 42 -2.03 -12.07 -8.36
N ALA A 43 -1.66 -10.84 -8.72
CA ALA A 43 -0.37 -10.58 -9.36
C ALA A 43 0.79 -10.90 -8.41
N ILE A 44 0.68 -10.54 -7.14
CA ILE A 44 1.68 -10.86 -6.12
C ILE A 44 1.82 -12.36 -5.96
N ARG A 45 0.72 -13.10 -5.92
CA ARG A 45 0.75 -14.56 -5.80
C ARG A 45 1.45 -15.21 -6.98
N ARG A 46 1.10 -14.79 -8.21
CA ARG A 46 1.68 -15.37 -9.44
C ARG A 46 3.18 -15.09 -9.54
N LYS A 47 3.58 -13.86 -9.29
CA LYS A 47 4.98 -13.42 -9.48
C LYS A 47 5.87 -13.69 -8.27
N GLY A 48 5.29 -13.68 -7.08
CA GLY A 48 6.04 -13.90 -5.84
C GLY A 48 6.19 -15.36 -5.46
N GLY A 49 5.39 -16.24 -6.05
CA GLY A 49 5.41 -17.66 -5.73
C GLY A 49 4.62 -18.00 -4.46
N PRO A 50 4.59 -19.29 -4.09
CA PRO A 50 3.71 -19.77 -3.00
C PRO A 50 4.13 -19.34 -1.60
N ILE A 51 5.39 -18.93 -1.42
CA ILE A 51 5.92 -18.64 -0.06
C ILE A 51 5.14 -17.49 0.61
N ILE A 52 4.68 -16.50 -0.16
CA ILE A 52 3.97 -15.35 0.41
C ILE A 52 2.66 -15.79 1.04
N GLN A 53 1.87 -16.63 0.33
CA GLN A 53 0.62 -17.15 0.88
C GLN A 53 0.89 -18.05 2.09
N GLU A 54 1.95 -18.85 2.06
CA GLU A 54 2.32 -19.68 3.20
C GLU A 54 2.61 -18.85 4.45
N GLU A 55 3.34 -17.74 4.29
CA GLU A 55 3.61 -16.82 5.40
C GLU A 55 2.33 -16.16 5.90
N CYS A 56 1.44 -15.76 4.99
CA CYS A 56 0.14 -15.20 5.35
C CYS A 56 -0.71 -16.18 6.17
N ILE A 57 -0.69 -17.46 5.80
CA ILE A 57 -1.42 -18.50 6.54
C ILE A 57 -0.87 -18.64 7.96
N LYS A 58 0.44 -18.58 8.13
CA LYS A 58 1.06 -18.64 9.47
C LYS A 58 0.68 -17.46 10.34
N ILE A 59 0.55 -16.26 9.75
CA ILE A 59 0.11 -15.07 10.48
C ILE A 59 -1.36 -15.21 10.86
N GLY A 60 -2.20 -15.80 10.00
CA GLY A 60 -3.58 -16.18 10.25
C GLY A 60 -4.61 -15.13 9.92
N GLY A 61 -4.28 -13.86 9.94
CA GLY A 61 -5.21 -12.77 9.62
C GLY A 61 -4.87 -11.50 10.37
N THR A 62 -5.62 -10.44 10.10
CA THR A 62 -5.53 -9.18 10.81
C THR A 62 -6.88 -8.44 10.69
N PHE A 63 -6.98 -7.28 11.29
CA PHE A 63 -8.22 -6.50 11.33
C PHE A 63 -8.24 -5.46 10.21
N VAL A 64 -9.45 -4.95 9.89
CA VAL A 64 -9.61 -3.84 8.93
C VAL A 64 -8.95 -2.59 9.50
N GLY A 65 -8.07 -1.97 8.73
CA GLY A 65 -7.21 -0.88 9.18
C GLY A 65 -5.83 -1.36 9.64
N GLY A 66 -5.62 -2.66 9.74
CA GLY A 66 -4.34 -3.24 10.12
C GLY A 66 -3.45 -3.55 8.92
N ALA A 67 -2.22 -3.96 9.23
CA ALA A 67 -1.25 -4.37 8.23
C ALA A 67 -0.28 -5.38 8.84
N VAL A 68 0.21 -6.31 8.00
CA VAL A 68 1.22 -7.29 8.39
C VAL A 68 2.29 -7.35 7.31
N ILE A 69 3.47 -7.86 7.63
CA ILE A 69 4.58 -7.93 6.69
C ILE A 69 5.01 -9.38 6.46
N THR A 70 5.31 -9.71 5.20
CA THR A 70 5.92 -10.98 4.80
C THR A 70 7.16 -10.71 3.98
N THR A 71 7.90 -11.75 3.62
CA THR A 71 8.94 -11.61 2.59
C THR A 71 8.28 -11.39 1.23
N GLY A 72 9.09 -10.97 0.26
CA GLY A 72 8.63 -10.76 -1.11
C GLY A 72 8.71 -11.98 -2.01
N GLY A 73 9.19 -13.11 -1.49
CA GLY A 73 9.37 -14.31 -2.33
C GLY A 73 10.21 -14.00 -3.56
N ASP A 74 9.70 -14.35 -4.75
CA ASP A 74 10.38 -14.13 -6.03
C ASP A 74 10.16 -12.74 -6.61
N LEU A 75 9.43 -11.86 -5.91
CA LEU A 75 9.23 -10.48 -6.36
C LEU A 75 10.53 -9.69 -6.35
N LYS A 76 10.57 -8.60 -7.12
CA LYS A 76 11.68 -7.64 -7.08
C LYS A 76 11.73 -6.88 -5.75
N ALA A 77 10.58 -6.66 -5.12
CA ALA A 77 10.51 -6.07 -3.79
C ALA A 77 10.96 -7.09 -2.74
N LYS A 78 11.65 -6.63 -1.71
CA LYS A 78 12.17 -7.51 -0.64
C LYS A 78 11.07 -8.02 0.28
N HIS A 79 10.03 -7.23 0.47
CA HIS A 79 8.91 -7.54 1.37
C HIS A 79 7.59 -7.17 0.75
N VAL A 80 6.51 -7.79 1.25
CA VAL A 80 5.13 -7.36 0.98
C VAL A 80 4.50 -6.96 2.31
N ILE A 81 3.90 -5.78 2.34
CA ILE A 81 3.08 -5.33 3.46
C ILE A 81 1.62 -5.53 3.03
N HIS A 82 0.90 -6.37 3.76
CA HIS A 82 -0.49 -6.68 3.48
C HIS A 82 -1.36 -5.75 4.32
N ALA A 83 -1.91 -4.72 3.69
CA ALA A 83 -2.73 -3.71 4.36
C ALA A 83 -4.20 -3.97 4.07
N VAL A 84 -5.02 -3.99 5.12
CA VAL A 84 -6.45 -4.31 5.00
C VAL A 84 -7.25 -3.02 5.04
N GLY A 85 -7.65 -2.55 3.86
CA GLY A 85 -8.54 -1.42 3.73
C GLY A 85 -10.00 -1.81 3.91
N PRO A 86 -10.89 -0.82 4.07
CA PRO A 86 -12.31 -1.06 4.28
C PRO A 86 -13.03 -1.41 3.00
N ARG A 87 -14.19 -2.08 3.15
CA ARG A 87 -15.20 -2.18 2.09
C ARG A 87 -16.11 -0.98 2.20
N MET A 88 -16.52 -0.43 1.07
CA MET A 88 -17.48 0.67 1.08
C MET A 88 -18.80 0.20 1.68
N GLY A 89 -19.35 1.01 2.59
CA GLY A 89 -20.60 0.70 3.28
C GLY A 89 -20.45 0.07 4.66
N GLU A 90 -19.25 -0.33 5.08
CA GLU A 90 -19.07 -0.93 6.42
C GLU A 90 -18.97 0.09 7.55
N GLY A 91 -18.77 1.37 7.22
CA GLY A 91 -18.67 2.44 8.22
C GLY A 91 -17.24 2.80 8.60
N ASN A 92 -17.01 4.07 8.89
CA ASN A 92 -15.70 4.63 9.26
C ASN A 92 -14.62 4.31 8.22
N GLU A 93 -15.00 4.26 6.95
CA GLU A 93 -14.11 3.83 5.88
C GLU A 93 -12.87 4.72 5.76
N ASP A 94 -13.03 6.04 5.81
CA ASP A 94 -11.90 6.96 5.68
C ASP A 94 -10.87 6.73 6.80
N GLN A 95 -11.34 6.57 8.02
CA GLN A 95 -10.46 6.32 9.17
C GLN A 95 -9.77 4.97 9.06
N LYS A 96 -10.50 3.94 8.61
CA LYS A 96 -9.93 2.60 8.42
C LYS A 96 -8.86 2.59 7.34
N LEU A 97 -9.09 3.29 6.22
CA LEU A 97 -8.11 3.43 5.15
C LEU A 97 -6.88 4.20 5.63
N ARG A 98 -7.10 5.28 6.38
CA ARG A 98 -6.01 6.03 6.98
C ARG A 98 -5.18 5.15 7.91
N ASN A 99 -5.83 4.35 8.75
CA ASN A 99 -5.15 3.43 9.67
C ASN A 99 -4.32 2.39 8.93
N ALA A 100 -4.87 1.79 7.86
CA ALA A 100 -4.14 0.81 7.05
C ALA A 100 -2.88 1.44 6.43
N THR A 101 -2.99 2.67 5.96
CA THR A 101 -1.87 3.42 5.38
C THR A 101 -0.80 3.71 6.44
N LEU A 102 -1.21 4.25 7.59
CA LEU A 102 -0.29 4.57 8.68
C LEU A 102 0.37 3.33 9.27
N ASN A 103 -0.39 2.25 9.45
CA ASN A 103 0.16 0.99 9.98
C ASN A 103 1.18 0.37 9.03
N SER A 104 0.98 0.53 7.72
CA SER A 104 1.97 0.09 6.72
C SER A 104 3.28 0.86 6.87
N LEU A 105 3.21 2.18 7.05
CA LEU A 105 4.40 3.01 7.24
C LEU A 105 5.11 2.70 8.57
N LYS A 106 4.34 2.42 9.62
CA LYS A 106 4.91 2.00 10.91
C LYS A 106 5.69 0.70 10.78
N LEU A 107 5.15 -0.28 10.07
CA LEU A 107 5.85 -1.54 9.81
C LEU A 107 7.16 -1.31 9.07
N LEU A 108 7.16 -0.40 8.10
CA LEU A 108 8.36 -0.06 7.35
C LEU A 108 9.44 0.46 8.29
N ASP A 109 9.11 1.42 9.15
CA ASP A 109 10.04 1.97 10.14
C ASP A 109 10.51 0.92 11.15
N GLU A 110 9.60 0.10 11.66
CA GLU A 110 9.93 -0.96 12.62
C GLU A 110 10.94 -1.96 12.07
N HIS A 111 10.87 -2.24 10.76
CA HIS A 111 11.78 -3.15 10.08
C HIS A 111 13.00 -2.43 9.50
N LYS A 112 13.15 -1.13 9.76
CA LYS A 112 14.26 -0.30 9.29
C LYS A 112 14.37 -0.28 7.77
N LEU A 113 13.24 -0.34 7.08
CA LEU A 113 13.13 -0.26 5.64
C LEU A 113 12.89 1.20 5.24
N LYS A 114 13.27 1.55 4.01
CA LYS A 114 13.31 2.95 3.59
C LYS A 114 12.45 3.31 2.39
N SER A 115 11.95 2.31 1.66
CA SER A 115 11.16 2.57 0.45
C SER A 115 9.94 1.65 0.40
N ILE A 116 8.82 2.21 -0.03
CA ILE A 116 7.54 1.51 -0.08
C ILE A 116 6.72 2.04 -1.26
N ALA A 117 5.93 1.15 -1.88
CA ALA A 117 4.94 1.55 -2.87
C ALA A 117 3.56 1.08 -2.45
N PHE A 118 2.57 1.96 -2.62
CA PHE A 118 1.16 1.69 -2.35
C PHE A 118 0.36 1.62 -3.63
N PRO A 119 -0.59 0.68 -3.74
CA PRO A 119 -1.67 0.76 -4.73
C PRO A 119 -2.78 1.65 -4.17
N ALA A 120 -3.81 1.91 -4.98
CA ALA A 120 -5.03 2.56 -4.49
C ALA A 120 -5.87 1.55 -3.70
N ILE A 121 -5.62 1.46 -2.40
CA ILE A 121 -6.23 0.48 -1.51
C ILE A 121 -7.76 0.63 -1.51
N SER A 122 -8.49 -0.49 -1.51
CA SER A 122 -9.95 -0.59 -1.42
C SER A 122 -10.74 -0.10 -2.64
N THR A 123 -10.08 0.35 -3.71
CA THR A 123 -10.79 0.92 -4.86
C THR A 123 -11.24 -0.10 -5.90
N GLY A 124 -10.82 -1.36 -5.77
CA GLY A 124 -11.28 -2.44 -6.63
C GLY A 124 -12.66 -2.96 -6.21
N ILE A 125 -12.75 -4.27 -5.94
CA ILE A 125 -14.03 -4.90 -5.56
C ILE A 125 -14.61 -4.39 -4.26
N PHE A 126 -13.80 -3.79 -3.38
CA PHE A 126 -14.29 -3.19 -2.14
C PHE A 126 -15.07 -1.89 -2.38
N GLY A 127 -14.98 -1.29 -3.56
CA GLY A 127 -15.84 -0.18 -4.00
C GLY A 127 -15.58 1.19 -3.40
N TYR A 128 -14.46 1.38 -2.74
CA TYR A 128 -14.10 2.68 -2.17
C TYR A 128 -13.79 3.67 -3.31
N PRO A 129 -14.36 4.91 -3.30
CA PRO A 129 -14.13 5.86 -4.40
C PRO A 129 -12.68 6.29 -4.54
N ILE A 130 -12.17 6.32 -5.77
CA ILE A 130 -10.75 6.63 -6.05
C ILE A 130 -10.36 8.04 -5.62
N ASP A 131 -11.25 9.02 -5.75
CA ASP A 131 -10.98 10.40 -5.34
C ASP A 131 -10.85 10.51 -3.82
N ARG A 132 -11.71 9.83 -3.06
CA ARG A 132 -11.57 9.78 -1.59
C ARG A 132 -10.29 9.03 -1.20
N CYS A 133 -9.99 7.94 -1.90
CA CYS A 133 -8.78 7.16 -1.66
C CYS A 133 -7.53 8.04 -1.79
N SER A 134 -7.42 8.82 -2.86
CA SER A 134 -6.28 9.70 -3.06
C SER A 134 -6.14 10.73 -1.94
N LYS A 135 -7.25 11.33 -1.51
CA LYS A 135 -7.24 12.32 -0.42
C LYS A 135 -6.78 11.69 0.91
N VAL A 136 -7.39 10.58 1.27
CA VAL A 136 -7.11 9.93 2.56
C VAL A 136 -5.67 9.41 2.60
N MET A 137 -5.24 8.70 1.58
CA MET A 137 -3.91 8.09 1.58
C MET A 137 -2.80 9.13 1.48
N ILE A 138 -2.92 10.11 0.60
CA ILE A 138 -1.90 11.14 0.44
C ILE A 138 -1.76 11.96 1.73
N LYS A 139 -2.88 12.33 2.34
CA LYS A 139 -2.83 13.07 3.61
C LYS A 139 -2.17 12.24 4.71
N ALA A 140 -2.53 10.96 4.80
CA ALA A 140 -1.93 10.06 5.81
C ALA A 140 -0.41 9.97 5.63
N VAL A 141 0.05 9.81 4.40
CA VAL A 141 1.48 9.73 4.09
C VAL A 141 2.18 11.05 4.42
N LYS A 142 1.60 12.19 4.01
CA LYS A 142 2.17 13.51 4.32
C LYS A 142 2.28 13.73 5.83
N ASP A 143 1.23 13.40 6.57
CA ASP A 143 1.22 13.55 8.02
C ASP A 143 2.31 12.68 8.66
N TYR A 144 2.44 11.43 8.22
CA TYR A 144 3.45 10.51 8.75
C TYR A 144 4.87 11.00 8.45
N LEU A 145 5.13 11.40 7.21
CA LEU A 145 6.46 11.86 6.79
C LEU A 145 6.86 13.19 7.40
N SER A 146 5.90 13.95 7.91
CA SER A 146 6.16 15.20 8.63
C SER A 146 6.67 14.95 10.05
N GLY A 147 6.51 13.74 10.56
CA GLY A 147 7.03 13.33 11.87
C GLY A 147 8.46 12.83 11.78
N ASP A 148 8.84 12.06 12.79
CA ASP A 148 10.18 11.51 12.89
C ASP A 148 10.18 10.10 12.26
N THR A 149 10.81 9.98 11.09
CA THR A 149 10.86 8.73 10.35
C THR A 149 12.15 8.63 9.54
N GLN A 150 12.61 7.41 9.28
CA GLN A 150 13.75 7.13 8.41
C GLN A 150 13.32 6.74 6.99
N ILE A 151 12.03 6.74 6.71
CA ILE A 151 11.51 6.43 5.36
C ILE A 151 12.01 7.49 4.38
N GLY A 152 12.66 7.06 3.29
CA GLY A 152 13.19 7.96 2.28
C GLY A 152 12.25 8.17 1.11
N GLU A 153 11.43 7.18 0.78
CA GLU A 153 10.60 7.23 -0.42
C GLU A 153 9.29 6.47 -0.25
N VAL A 154 8.19 7.14 -0.58
CA VAL A 154 6.86 6.53 -0.69
C VAL A 154 6.38 6.75 -2.12
N ILE A 155 6.03 5.66 -2.79
CA ILE A 155 5.50 5.69 -4.16
C ILE A 155 4.03 5.29 -4.12
N PHE A 156 3.18 6.05 -4.81
CA PHE A 156 1.84 5.60 -5.18
C PHE A 156 1.92 5.07 -6.59
N CYS A 157 1.72 3.79 -6.76
CA CYS A 157 1.78 3.11 -8.05
C CYS A 157 0.37 2.78 -8.52
N LEU A 158 -0.08 3.49 -9.53
CA LEU A 158 -1.46 3.39 -10.04
C LEU A 158 -1.43 2.62 -11.36
N TYR A 159 -2.31 1.64 -11.48
CA TYR A 159 -2.32 0.78 -12.65
C TYR A 159 -2.86 1.47 -13.90
N THR A 160 -3.92 2.29 -13.75
CA THR A 160 -4.58 2.95 -14.90
C THR A 160 -4.20 4.43 -14.98
N THR A 161 -4.30 4.98 -16.20
CA THR A 161 -4.10 6.41 -16.42
C THR A 161 -5.11 7.24 -15.65
N SER A 162 -6.39 6.82 -15.60
CA SER A 162 -7.42 7.58 -14.88
C SER A 162 -7.14 7.65 -13.39
N ASP A 163 -6.71 6.57 -12.78
CA ASP A 163 -6.35 6.57 -11.34
C ASP A 163 -5.12 7.43 -11.08
N TYR A 164 -4.13 7.35 -11.96
CA TYR A 164 -2.94 8.21 -11.88
C TYR A 164 -3.33 9.69 -11.91
N GLU A 165 -4.22 10.09 -12.81
CA GLU A 165 -4.66 11.47 -12.91
C GLU A 165 -5.35 11.97 -11.65
N VAL A 166 -6.15 11.12 -10.99
CA VAL A 166 -6.81 11.49 -9.73
C VAL A 166 -5.78 11.75 -8.64
N PHE A 167 -4.80 10.86 -8.49
CA PHE A 167 -3.71 11.05 -7.51
C PHE A 167 -2.84 12.26 -7.87
N ASP A 168 -2.59 12.50 -9.14
CA ASP A 168 -1.79 13.64 -9.60
C ASP A 168 -2.43 14.96 -9.19
N LYS A 169 -3.73 15.09 -9.36
CA LYS A 169 -4.46 16.29 -8.94
C LYS A 169 -4.38 16.52 -7.43
N GLU A 170 -4.39 15.44 -6.66
CA GLU A 170 -4.42 15.53 -5.18
C GLU A 170 -3.03 15.80 -4.60
N LEU A 171 -1.96 15.41 -5.28
CA LEU A 171 -0.59 15.50 -4.76
C LEU A 171 0.00 16.91 -4.80
N LYS A 172 -0.74 17.92 -4.97
CA LYS A 172 -0.21 19.28 -5.04
C LYS A 172 0.24 19.83 -3.69
#